data_4a1613d23ab25cb9be6864b0d3b368c3
#
_entry.id   4a1613d23ab25cb9be6864b0d3b368c3
#
_cell.length_a   1.000
_cell.length_b   1.000
_cell.length_c   1.000
_cell.angle_alpha   90.00
_cell.angle_beta   90.00
_cell.angle_gamma   90.00
#
_symmetry.space_group_name_H-M   'P 1'
#
loop_
_entity.id
_entity.type
_entity.pdbx_description
1 polymer ?
#
loop_
_entity_poly.entity_id
_entity_poly.type
_entity_poly.pdbx_seq_one_letter_code
_entity_poly.pdbx_strand_id
1 'polypeptide(L)' 'MYIRRFAPADADAVVRVSALATRITSGAVYDAAFVEEMVAKQDRAYFLTRGEQMHFYVACEDDGTVIGCAAIGRPY' A
#
# COMPACT_ATOMS: atom_id res chain seq x y z
N MET A 1 8.55 -4.23 -15.64
CA MET A 1 8.17 -4.21 -14.21
C MET A 1 9.36 -4.61 -13.34
N TYR A 2 9.55 -3.93 -12.21
CA TYR A 2 10.61 -4.27 -11.27
C TYR A 2 10.13 -4.04 -9.83
N ILE A 3 10.84 -4.64 -8.87
CA ILE A 3 10.56 -4.55 -7.44
C ILE A 3 11.72 -3.82 -6.77
N ARG A 4 11.43 -2.86 -5.90
CA ARG A 4 12.44 -2.19 -5.08
C ARG A 4 11.90 -1.88 -3.70
N ARG A 5 12.78 -1.49 -2.78
CA ARG A 5 12.35 -1.10 -1.43
C ARG A 5 11.51 0.18 -1.50
N PHE A 6 10.53 0.23 -0.60
CA PHE A 6 9.74 1.44 -0.37
C PHE A 6 10.66 2.57 0.12
N ALA A 7 10.43 3.77 -0.40
CA ALA A 7 11.03 5.00 0.09
C ALA A 7 9.93 5.97 0.52
N PRO A 8 10.19 6.91 1.45
CA PRO A 8 9.15 7.85 1.90
C PRO A 8 8.47 8.63 0.77
N ALA A 9 9.18 8.90 -0.31
CA ALA A 9 8.62 9.57 -1.48
C ALA A 9 7.52 8.75 -2.19
N ASP A 10 7.45 7.43 -1.92
CA ASP A 10 6.45 6.55 -2.50
C ASP A 10 5.12 6.56 -1.76
N ALA A 11 5.04 7.20 -0.58
CA ALA A 11 3.89 7.09 0.30
C ALA A 11 2.57 7.46 -0.38
N ASP A 12 2.52 8.56 -1.12
CA ASP A 12 1.30 9.00 -1.79
C ASP A 12 0.84 8.01 -2.88
N ALA A 13 1.80 7.48 -3.64
CA ALA A 13 1.49 6.48 -4.66
C ALA A 13 0.99 5.17 -4.04
N VAL A 14 1.59 4.75 -2.94
CA VAL A 14 1.17 3.54 -2.21
C VAL A 14 -0.24 3.73 -1.63
N VAL A 15 -0.56 4.91 -1.10
CA VAL A 15 -1.91 5.22 -0.63
C VAL A 15 -2.94 5.00 -1.74
N ARG A 16 -2.67 5.52 -2.94
CA ARG A 16 -3.58 5.38 -4.09
C ARG A 16 -3.75 3.92 -4.50
N VAL A 17 -2.65 3.20 -4.64
CA VAL A 17 -2.66 1.79 -5.07
C VAL A 17 -3.37 0.91 -4.05
N SER A 18 -3.08 1.10 -2.76
CA SER A 18 -3.72 0.35 -1.68
C SER A 18 -5.21 0.63 -1.58
N ALA A 19 -5.62 1.89 -1.75
CA ALA A 19 -7.03 2.27 -1.74
C ALA A 19 -7.79 1.56 -2.86
N LEU A 20 -7.23 1.57 -4.07
CA LEU A 20 -7.84 0.91 -5.22
C LEU A 20 -7.95 -0.60 -4.99
N ALA A 21 -6.87 -1.24 -4.55
CA ALA A 21 -6.85 -2.67 -4.28
C ALA A 21 -7.87 -3.05 -3.19
N THR A 22 -7.94 -2.28 -2.11
CA THR A 22 -8.88 -2.53 -1.02
C THR A 22 -10.32 -2.40 -1.49
N ARG A 23 -10.63 -1.39 -2.31
CA ARG A 23 -11.97 -1.20 -2.85
C ARG A 23 -12.40 -2.34 -3.76
N ILE A 24 -11.47 -2.86 -4.56
CA ILE A 24 -11.76 -3.98 -5.47
C ILE A 24 -11.95 -5.28 -4.68
N THR A 25 -11.02 -5.62 -3.81
CA THR A 25 -11.04 -6.91 -3.11
C THR A 25 -12.08 -6.96 -1.98
N SER A 26 -12.15 -5.93 -1.15
CA SER A 26 -13.05 -5.89 -0.01
C SER A 26 -14.46 -5.42 -0.39
N GLY A 27 -14.59 -4.63 -1.45
CA GLY A 27 -15.87 -4.15 -1.94
C GLY A 27 -16.80 -5.27 -2.42
N ALA A 28 -16.27 -6.43 -2.75
CA ALA A 28 -17.05 -7.60 -3.14
C ALA A 28 -17.66 -8.33 -1.94
N VAL A 29 -17.17 -8.10 -0.72
CA VAL A 29 -17.50 -8.87 0.49
C VAL A 29 -18.15 -7.99 1.57
N TYR A 30 -17.70 -6.72 1.72
CA TYR A 30 -18.10 -5.81 2.77
C TYR A 30 -18.91 -4.65 2.20
N ASP A 31 -19.68 -3.97 3.05
CA ASP A 31 -20.42 -2.79 2.61
C ASP A 31 -19.47 -1.60 2.34
N ALA A 32 -19.95 -0.63 1.58
CA ALA A 32 -19.14 0.51 1.12
C ALA A 32 -18.62 1.35 2.29
N ALA A 33 -19.41 1.54 3.35
CA ALA A 33 -18.99 2.34 4.51
C ALA A 33 -17.82 1.70 5.23
N PHE A 34 -17.84 0.37 5.41
CA PHE A 34 -16.77 -0.38 6.03
C PHE A 34 -15.49 -0.32 5.19
N VAL A 35 -15.63 -0.48 3.88
CA VAL A 35 -14.48 -0.42 2.95
C VAL A 35 -13.82 0.98 3.01
N GLU A 36 -14.59 2.06 3.04
CA GLU A 36 -14.03 3.40 3.13
C GLU A 36 -13.36 3.67 4.48
N GLU A 37 -13.82 3.06 5.56
CA GLU A 37 -13.13 3.12 6.85
C GLU A 37 -11.76 2.43 6.77
N MET A 38 -11.67 1.27 6.12
CA MET A 38 -10.41 0.56 5.92
C MET A 38 -9.43 1.42 5.11
N VAL A 39 -9.91 2.02 4.03
CA VAL A 39 -9.11 2.90 3.17
C VAL A 39 -8.59 4.11 3.95
N ALA A 40 -9.45 4.73 4.76
CA ALA A 40 -9.08 5.92 5.53
C ALA A 40 -7.97 5.65 6.55
N LYS A 41 -7.88 4.43 7.08
CA LYS A 41 -6.82 4.04 8.03
C LYS A 41 -5.47 3.83 7.36
N GLN A 42 -5.45 3.57 6.05
CA GLN A 42 -4.25 3.33 5.26
C GLN A 42 -3.80 4.64 4.62
N ASP A 43 -3.51 5.63 5.44
CA ASP A 43 -3.07 6.95 5.02
C ASP A 43 -1.54 7.01 4.85
N ARG A 44 -1.03 8.20 4.51
CA ARG A 44 0.40 8.43 4.34
C ARG A 44 1.21 8.04 5.59
N ALA A 45 0.76 8.45 6.78
CA ALA A 45 1.45 8.16 8.03
C ALA A 45 1.51 6.65 8.31
N TYR A 46 0.46 5.94 7.99
CA TYR A 46 0.40 4.49 8.12
C TYR A 46 1.52 3.80 7.31
N PHE A 47 1.68 4.19 6.04
CA PHE A 47 2.71 3.57 5.18
C PHE A 47 4.12 4.02 5.53
N LEU A 48 4.31 5.26 5.97
CA LEU A 48 5.61 5.72 6.46
C LEU A 48 6.06 4.90 7.67
N THR A 49 5.16 4.65 8.61
CA THR A 49 5.42 3.81 9.78
C THR A 49 5.75 2.37 9.39
N ARG A 50 4.98 1.79 8.45
CA ARG A 50 5.27 0.45 7.95
C ARG A 50 6.63 0.36 7.26
N GLY A 51 7.03 1.38 6.52
CA GLY A 51 8.33 1.44 5.90
C GLY A 51 9.48 1.39 6.90
N GLU A 52 9.28 1.89 8.11
CA GLU A 52 10.27 1.84 9.19
C GLU A 52 10.27 0.50 9.93
N GLN A 53 9.10 -0.13 10.09
CA GLN A 53 8.92 -1.30 10.96
C GLN A 53 9.01 -2.63 10.21
N MET A 54 8.83 -2.63 8.91
CA MET A 54 8.70 -3.85 8.11
C MET A 54 9.62 -3.79 6.88
N HIS A 55 9.87 -4.96 6.29
CA HIS A 55 10.47 -5.05 4.96
C HIS A 55 9.37 -4.70 3.97
N PHE A 56 9.40 -3.47 3.47
CA PHE A 56 8.35 -2.94 2.61
C PHE A 56 8.89 -2.70 1.20
N TYR A 57 8.20 -3.26 0.21
CA TYR A 57 8.60 -3.21 -1.19
C TYR A 57 7.48 -2.64 -2.05
N VAL A 58 7.86 -2.02 -3.15
CA VAL A 58 6.92 -1.56 -4.16
C VAL A 58 7.23 -2.22 -5.51
N ALA A 59 6.19 -2.53 -6.26
CA ALA A 59 6.30 -2.98 -7.64
C ALA A 59 6.06 -1.78 -8.54
N CYS A 60 6.93 -1.60 -9.53
CA CYS A 60 6.91 -0.45 -10.42
C CYS A 60 6.89 -0.88 -11.88
N GLU A 61 6.21 -0.10 -12.72
CA GLU A 61 6.39 -0.16 -14.16
C GLU A 61 7.80 0.31 -14.54
N ASP A 62 8.20 0.06 -15.78
CA ASP A 62 9.55 0.43 -16.25
C ASP A 62 9.79 1.94 -16.17
N ASP A 63 8.74 2.76 -16.22
CA ASP A 63 8.82 4.22 -16.08
C ASP A 63 8.86 4.69 -14.62
N GLY A 64 8.83 3.79 -13.65
CA GLY A 64 8.85 4.11 -12.22
C GLY A 64 7.49 4.26 -11.56
N THR A 65 6.39 4.15 -12.30
CA THR A 65 5.04 4.23 -11.72
C THR A 65 4.80 3.07 -10.76
N VAL A 66 4.42 3.36 -9.52
CA VAL A 66 4.10 2.34 -8.51
C VAL A 66 2.74 1.73 -8.84
N ILE A 67 2.71 0.40 -8.96
CA ILE A 67 1.51 -0.36 -9.31
C ILE A 67 1.13 -1.39 -8.25
N GLY A 68 1.96 -1.60 -7.24
CA GLY A 68 1.67 -2.54 -6.16
C GLY A 68 2.62 -2.35 -5.01
N CYS A 69 2.30 -3.01 -3.89
CA CYS A 69 3.17 -3.00 -2.72
C CYS A 69 2.98 -4.28 -1.91
N ALA A 70 4.00 -4.62 -1.11
CA ALA A 70 3.95 -5.75 -0.19
C ALA A 70 4.83 -5.46 1.01
N ALA A 71 4.39 -5.92 2.18
CA ALA A 71 5.13 -5.78 3.42
C ALA A 71 5.33 -7.16 4.05
N ILE A 72 6.55 -7.41 4.52
CA ILE A 72 6.91 -8.65 5.20
C ILE A 72 7.37 -8.28 6.60
N GLY A 73 6.77 -8.94 7.62
CA GLY A 73 7.15 -8.70 9.00
C GLY A 73 8.59 -9.10 9.26
N ARG A 74 9.26 -8.37 10.15
CA ARG A 74 10.63 -8.72 10.54
C ARG A 74 10.61 -9.99 11.39
N PRO A 75 11.57 -10.90 11.21
CA PRO A 75 11.70 -12.07 12.08
C PRO A 75 12.07 -11.63 13.50
N TYR A 76 11.61 -12.37 14.47
CA TYR A 76 11.96 -12.16 15.87
C TYR A 76 13.36 -12.67 16.18
#